data_6511b22d9512faba36caa3ba8665a6ed
#
_entry.id   6511b22d9512faba36caa3ba8665a6ed
#
_cell.length_a   1.000
_cell.length_b   1.000
_cell.length_c   1.000
_cell.angle_alpha   90.00
_cell.angle_beta   90.00
_cell.angle_gamma   90.00
#
_symmetry.space_group_name_H-M   'P 1'
#
loop_
_entity.id
_entity.type
_entity.pdbx_description
1 polymer ?
#
loop_
_entity_poly.entity_id
_entity_poly.type
_entity_poly.pdbx_seq_one_letter_code
_entity_poly.pdbx_strand_id
1 'polypeptide(L)'
;MAGHTSIDAPYVTVGLPELTRYFVVTENVVPTLLYEHCSPPSIEGLHSWPAGRPWPAPEGVPVAGWDMTVLHGNFVVYDVAFMTKHPLVQRYLRTVVQTGAHFRFRWNEQATLAMVWQLFVREDEWAQLHFPYEHRGRRLLS
;
A
#
# COMPACT_ATOMS: atom_id res chain seq x y z
N MET A 1 -4.45 -0.73 -14.88
CA MET A 1 -3.14 -0.48 -14.22
C MET A 1 -2.21 -1.64 -14.48
N ALA A 2 -0.90 -1.43 -14.59
CA ALA A 2 0.06 -2.51 -14.74
C ALA A 2 1.39 -2.16 -14.03
N GLY A 3 2.08 -3.15 -13.50
CA GLY A 3 3.35 -2.93 -12.80
C GLY A 3 4.00 -4.22 -12.33
N HIS A 4 5.12 -4.09 -11.64
CA HIS A 4 5.82 -5.15 -10.97
C HIS A 4 5.61 -5.00 -9.46
N THR A 5 5.25 -6.07 -8.78
CA THR A 5 5.09 -6.07 -7.32
C THR A 5 6.40 -6.45 -6.63
N SER A 6 6.60 -5.90 -5.45
CA SER A 6 7.71 -6.23 -4.56
C SER A 6 7.27 -6.11 -3.09
N ILE A 7 8.11 -6.54 -2.17
CA ILE A 7 7.88 -6.38 -0.73
C ILE A 7 8.73 -5.20 -0.25
N ASP A 8 8.09 -4.23 0.40
CA ASP A 8 8.79 -3.05 0.94
C ASP A 8 9.22 -3.27 2.40
N ALA A 9 10.00 -2.35 2.90
CA ALA A 9 10.49 -2.41 4.26
C ALA A 9 9.44 -1.82 5.25
N PRO A 10 9.18 -2.50 6.37
CA PRO A 10 8.15 -2.07 7.33
C PRO A 10 8.29 -0.64 7.83
N TYR A 11 9.53 -0.17 8.00
CA TYR A 11 9.80 1.14 8.59
C TYR A 11 9.42 2.33 7.68
N VAL A 12 9.17 2.11 6.38
CA VAL A 12 8.72 3.16 5.45
C VAL A 12 7.20 3.14 5.22
N THR A 13 6.47 2.34 5.99
CA THR A 13 5.02 2.15 5.83
C THR A 13 4.25 2.30 7.14
N VAL A 14 4.93 2.69 8.22
CA VAL A 14 4.35 2.81 9.57
C VAL A 14 3.11 3.72 9.55
N GLY A 15 1.97 3.16 9.93
CA GLY A 15 0.69 3.88 10.00
C GLY A 15 -0.06 3.98 8.68
N LEU A 16 0.54 3.64 7.54
CA LEU A 16 -0.13 3.72 6.24
C LEU A 16 -1.27 2.68 6.09
N PRO A 17 -1.09 1.41 6.46
CA PRO A 17 -2.19 0.43 6.42
C PRO A 17 -3.34 0.81 7.35
N GLU A 18 -3.04 1.36 8.53
CA GLU A 18 -4.04 1.83 9.49
C GLU A 18 -4.84 3.01 8.92
N LEU A 19 -4.15 3.99 8.34
CA LEU A 19 -4.82 5.11 7.66
C LEU A 19 -5.72 4.61 6.53
N THR A 20 -5.24 3.64 5.75
CA THR A 20 -6.00 3.07 4.63
C THR A 20 -7.26 2.38 5.10
N ARG A 21 -7.19 1.57 6.15
CA ARG A 21 -8.36 0.93 6.75
C ARG A 21 -9.32 1.95 7.38
N TYR A 22 -8.79 2.97 8.04
CA TYR A 22 -9.60 4.08 8.56
C TYR A 22 -10.35 4.78 7.42
N PHE A 23 -9.66 5.07 6.30
CA PHE A 23 -10.28 5.67 5.12
C PHE A 23 -11.41 4.79 4.55
N VAL A 24 -11.20 3.49 4.46
CA VAL A 24 -12.23 2.53 4.00
C VAL A 24 -13.50 2.65 4.84
N VAL A 25 -13.36 2.69 6.16
CA VAL A 25 -14.51 2.77 7.08
C VAL A 25 -15.19 4.14 6.99
N THR A 26 -14.42 5.22 7.03
CA THR A 26 -14.98 6.59 7.10
C THR A 26 -15.61 7.05 5.79
N GLU A 27 -15.06 6.62 4.66
CA GLU A 27 -15.58 6.96 3.33
C GLU A 27 -16.54 5.90 2.76
N ASN A 28 -16.83 4.86 3.54
CA ASN A 28 -17.67 3.73 3.14
C ASN A 28 -17.24 3.12 1.79
N VAL A 29 -15.92 2.94 1.63
CA VAL A 29 -15.33 2.33 0.42
C VAL A 29 -15.44 0.82 0.50
N VAL A 30 -15.83 0.19 -0.60
CA VAL A 30 -15.68 -1.26 -0.78
C VAL A 30 -14.35 -1.47 -1.52
N PRO A 31 -13.28 -1.90 -0.83
CA PRO A 31 -11.99 -2.08 -1.46
C PRO A 31 -12.00 -3.29 -2.39
N THR A 32 -11.18 -3.25 -3.42
CA THR A 32 -11.08 -4.31 -4.43
C THR A 32 -10.19 -5.46 -3.98
N LEU A 33 -8.90 -5.18 -3.75
CA LEU A 33 -7.86 -6.17 -3.43
C LEU A 33 -7.28 -5.97 -2.02
N LEU A 34 -7.67 -4.91 -1.31
CA LEU A 34 -7.02 -4.55 -0.04
C LEU A 34 -6.99 -5.72 0.95
N TYR A 35 -8.08 -6.47 1.05
CA TYR A 35 -8.18 -7.55 2.04
C TYR A 35 -7.50 -8.86 1.63
N GLU A 36 -6.94 -8.92 0.44
CA GLU A 36 -6.01 -9.97 0.04
C GLU A 36 -4.60 -9.70 0.59
N HIS A 37 -4.27 -8.42 0.80
CA HIS A 37 -2.97 -7.94 1.24
C HIS A 37 -2.96 -7.40 2.67
N CYS A 38 -4.12 -7.03 3.18
CA CYS A 38 -4.27 -6.36 4.47
C CYS A 38 -5.42 -6.98 5.28
N SER A 39 -5.21 -7.21 6.57
CA SER A 39 -6.27 -7.69 7.46
C SER A 39 -7.46 -6.71 7.44
N PRO A 40 -8.71 -7.22 7.40
CA PRO A 40 -9.89 -6.38 7.51
C PRO A 40 -9.86 -5.53 8.78
N PRO A 41 -10.52 -4.37 8.80
CA PRO A 41 -10.66 -3.60 10.02
C PRO A 41 -11.47 -4.40 11.04
N SER A 42 -10.87 -4.61 12.21
CA SER A 42 -11.55 -5.11 13.39
C SER A 42 -11.43 -4.06 14.49
N ILE A 43 -12.29 -4.14 15.52
CA ILE A 43 -12.15 -3.24 16.69
C ILE A 43 -10.75 -3.36 17.30
N GLU A 44 -10.16 -4.55 17.25
CA GLU A 44 -8.80 -4.82 17.69
C GLU A 44 -7.75 -4.40 16.66
N GLY A 45 -8.06 -4.42 15.37
CA GLY A 45 -7.16 -4.13 14.26
C GLY A 45 -7.03 -2.67 13.87
N LEU A 46 -7.77 -1.75 14.51
CA LEU A 46 -7.57 -0.31 14.39
C LEU A 46 -6.38 0.18 15.22
N HIS A 47 -5.87 -0.68 16.10
CA HIS A 47 -4.71 -0.35 16.89
C HIS A 47 -3.42 -0.59 16.09
N SER A 48 -2.53 0.39 16.15
CA SER A 48 -1.14 0.32 15.73
C SER A 48 -0.48 -0.98 16.21
N TRP A 49 0.66 -1.29 15.61
CA TRP A 49 1.58 -2.35 16.05
C TRP A 49 1.42 -2.67 17.54
N PRO A 50 1.11 -3.92 17.91
CA PRO A 50 0.85 -4.27 19.31
C PRO A 50 2.00 -3.86 20.21
N ALA A 51 1.70 -3.10 21.25
CA ALA A 51 2.69 -2.71 22.24
C ALA A 51 3.43 -3.94 22.77
N GLY A 52 4.76 -3.88 22.80
CA GLY A 52 5.61 -4.98 23.28
C GLY A 52 6.03 -6.01 22.23
N ARG A 53 5.62 -5.90 20.97
CA ARG A 53 6.20 -6.74 19.91
C ARG A 53 7.51 -6.17 19.40
N PRO A 54 8.54 -7.01 19.14
CA PRO A 54 9.82 -6.54 18.65
C PRO A 54 9.67 -5.92 17.24
N TRP A 55 10.41 -4.86 17.01
CA TRP A 55 10.58 -4.25 15.69
C TRP A 55 11.96 -4.65 15.14
N PRO A 56 12.10 -4.99 13.85
CA PRO A 56 11.05 -5.19 12.84
C PRO A 56 10.15 -6.39 13.15
N ALA A 57 8.97 -6.43 12.50
CA ALA A 57 8.08 -7.57 12.61
C ALA A 57 8.82 -8.88 12.31
N PRO A 58 8.56 -9.96 13.05
CA PRO A 58 9.09 -11.27 12.71
C PRO A 58 8.72 -11.64 11.26
N GLU A 59 9.63 -12.32 10.59
CA GLU A 59 9.41 -12.78 9.22
C GLU A 59 8.08 -13.55 9.11
N GLY A 60 7.28 -13.22 8.12
CA GLY A 60 5.96 -13.83 7.90
C GLY A 60 4.80 -13.25 8.72
N VAL A 61 5.05 -12.24 9.59
CA VAL A 61 3.97 -11.52 10.29
C VAL A 61 3.73 -10.19 9.60
N PRO A 62 2.53 -9.95 9.02
CA PRO A 62 2.23 -8.68 8.37
C PRO A 62 2.31 -7.52 9.38
N VAL A 63 2.97 -6.43 9.00
CA VAL A 63 3.00 -5.20 9.79
C VAL A 63 1.62 -4.56 9.75
N ALA A 64 1.02 -4.35 10.92
CA ALA A 64 -0.34 -3.82 11.02
C ALA A 64 -1.37 -4.61 10.18
N GLY A 65 -1.12 -5.91 9.99
CA GLY A 65 -1.96 -6.78 9.19
C GLY A 65 -1.78 -6.65 7.68
N TRP A 66 -0.75 -5.95 7.20
CA TRP A 66 -0.44 -5.81 5.78
C TRP A 66 0.80 -6.61 5.41
N ASP A 67 0.74 -7.32 4.27
CA ASP A 67 1.83 -8.18 3.77
C ASP A 67 3.00 -7.40 3.14
N MET A 68 2.90 -6.07 3.10
CA MET A 68 3.91 -5.17 2.55
C MET A 68 4.06 -5.20 1.03
N THR A 69 3.12 -5.80 0.32
CA THR A 69 3.13 -5.83 -1.16
C THR A 69 2.97 -4.43 -1.72
N VAL A 70 3.97 -3.95 -2.43
CA VAL A 70 4.00 -2.64 -3.08
C VAL A 70 4.18 -2.75 -4.59
N LEU A 71 3.86 -1.67 -5.29
CA LEU A 71 4.21 -1.51 -6.70
C LEU A 71 5.62 -0.94 -6.80
N HIS A 72 6.50 -1.64 -7.51
CA HIS A 72 7.87 -1.17 -7.67
C HIS A 72 7.89 0.10 -8.51
N GLY A 73 8.30 1.22 -7.92
CA GLY A 73 8.18 2.57 -8.50
C GLY A 73 8.95 2.81 -9.81
N ASN A 74 9.85 1.90 -10.18
CA ASN A 74 10.66 2.06 -11.40
C ASN A 74 9.87 1.80 -12.68
N PHE A 75 8.80 1.03 -12.61
CA PHE A 75 7.95 0.77 -13.76
C PHE A 75 6.50 0.48 -13.33
N VAL A 76 5.68 1.50 -13.39
CA VAL A 76 4.23 1.41 -13.17
C VAL A 76 3.52 2.14 -14.29
N VAL A 77 2.51 1.50 -14.87
CA VAL A 77 1.64 2.09 -15.89
C VAL A 77 0.24 2.24 -15.30
N TYR A 78 -0.32 3.43 -15.37
CA TYR A 78 -1.68 3.71 -14.92
C TYR A 78 -2.38 4.74 -15.81
N ASP A 79 -3.70 4.71 -15.79
CA ASP A 79 -4.49 5.75 -16.43
C ASP A 79 -4.37 7.06 -15.65
N VAL A 80 -3.89 8.09 -16.32
CA VAL A 80 -3.73 9.43 -15.73
C VAL A 80 -5.07 10.01 -15.31
N ALA A 81 -6.15 9.77 -16.07
CA ALA A 81 -7.48 10.25 -15.68
C ALA A 81 -7.99 9.56 -14.41
N PHE A 82 -7.74 8.27 -14.24
CA PHE A 82 -8.03 7.55 -13.00
C PHE A 82 -7.31 8.21 -11.81
N MET A 83 -6.01 8.44 -11.92
CA MET A 83 -5.23 9.04 -10.83
C MET A 83 -5.62 10.48 -10.53
N THR A 84 -5.97 11.28 -11.54
CA THR A 84 -6.18 12.73 -11.38
C THR A 84 -7.64 13.16 -11.26
N LYS A 85 -8.60 12.33 -11.70
CA LYS A 85 -10.03 12.69 -11.76
C LYS A 85 -10.94 11.81 -10.92
N HIS A 86 -10.51 10.60 -10.54
CA HIS A 86 -11.35 9.71 -9.72
C HIS A 86 -11.53 10.29 -8.31
N PRO A 87 -12.77 10.60 -7.88
CA PRO A 87 -13.00 11.38 -6.65
C PRO A 87 -12.42 10.74 -5.39
N LEU A 88 -12.59 9.41 -5.22
CA LEU A 88 -12.10 8.69 -4.04
C LEU A 88 -10.59 8.54 -4.06
N VAL A 89 -9.96 8.32 -5.23
CA VAL A 89 -8.49 8.31 -5.35
C VAL A 89 -7.92 9.66 -4.93
N GLN A 90 -8.48 10.75 -5.45
CA GLN A 90 -8.05 12.10 -5.09
C GLN A 90 -8.27 12.42 -3.60
N ARG A 91 -9.37 11.94 -3.03
CA ARG A 91 -9.64 12.10 -1.59
C ARG A 91 -8.63 11.32 -0.76
N TYR A 92 -8.37 10.07 -1.11
CA TYR A 92 -7.37 9.23 -0.45
C TYR A 92 -5.98 9.87 -0.48
N LEU A 93 -5.52 10.27 -1.66
CA LEU A 93 -4.21 10.92 -1.82
C LEU A 93 -4.10 12.22 -1.01
N ARG A 94 -5.15 13.04 -0.98
CA ARG A 94 -5.19 14.23 -0.11
C ARG A 94 -5.11 13.86 1.38
N THR A 95 -5.82 12.83 1.80
CA THR A 95 -5.76 12.35 3.20
C THR A 95 -4.33 11.91 3.55
N VAL A 96 -3.67 11.13 2.68
CA VAL A 96 -2.28 10.73 2.86
C VAL A 96 -1.35 11.94 2.99
N VAL A 97 -1.47 12.92 2.09
CA VAL A 97 -0.63 14.14 2.10
C VAL A 97 -0.87 14.96 3.37
N GLN A 98 -2.12 15.10 3.82
CA GLN A 98 -2.47 15.89 5.01
C GLN A 98 -1.89 15.33 6.31
N THR A 99 -1.56 14.05 6.38
CA THR A 99 -0.89 13.46 7.56
C THR A 99 0.53 14.00 7.75
N GLY A 100 1.19 14.48 6.71
CA GLY A 100 2.61 14.82 6.72
C GLY A 100 3.53 13.61 6.92
N ALA A 101 3.01 12.39 6.79
CA ALA A 101 3.72 11.15 7.09
C ALA A 101 4.87 10.84 6.11
N HIS A 102 4.82 11.39 4.90
CA HIS A 102 5.96 11.38 3.98
C HIS A 102 7.24 11.94 4.62
N PHE A 103 7.10 12.97 5.44
CA PHE A 103 8.23 13.59 6.14
C PHE A 103 8.56 12.91 7.48
N ARG A 104 7.53 12.42 8.18
CA ARG A 104 7.70 11.86 9.53
C ARG A 104 8.10 10.39 9.50
N PHE A 105 7.49 9.60 8.60
CA PHE A 105 7.61 8.14 8.54
C PHE A 105 8.18 7.65 7.22
N ARG A 106 8.60 8.58 6.35
CA ARG A 106 9.19 8.28 5.03
C ARG A 106 8.26 7.46 4.11
N TRP A 107 6.94 7.62 4.24
CA TRP A 107 6.04 6.98 3.28
C TRP A 107 6.46 7.36 1.87
N ASN A 108 6.69 6.35 1.05
CA ASN A 108 7.13 6.55 -0.32
C ASN A 108 5.96 6.43 -1.30
N GLU A 109 6.24 6.76 -2.55
CA GLU A 109 5.26 6.67 -3.63
C GLU A 109 4.82 5.23 -3.89
N GLN A 110 5.73 4.24 -3.75
CA GLN A 110 5.46 2.83 -4.01
C GLN A 110 4.38 2.29 -3.08
N ALA A 111 4.53 2.53 -1.77
CA ALA A 111 3.56 2.12 -0.78
C ALA A 111 2.21 2.85 -0.96
N THR A 112 2.24 4.15 -1.23
CA THR A 112 1.03 4.93 -1.47
C THR A 112 0.28 4.47 -2.72
N LEU A 113 0.99 4.21 -3.82
CA LEU A 113 0.40 3.67 -5.05
C LEU A 113 -0.13 2.25 -4.87
N ALA A 114 0.54 1.43 -4.06
CA ALA A 114 0.06 0.10 -3.72
C ALA A 114 -1.30 0.16 -3.00
N MET A 115 -1.47 1.09 -2.05
CA MET A 115 -2.76 1.28 -1.39
C MET A 115 -3.85 1.77 -2.36
N VAL A 116 -3.52 2.66 -3.31
CA VAL A 116 -4.46 3.07 -4.36
C VAL A 116 -4.86 1.88 -5.23
N TRP A 117 -3.88 1.06 -5.64
CA TRP A 117 -4.13 -0.16 -6.40
C TRP A 117 -5.05 -1.12 -5.62
N GLN A 118 -4.72 -1.44 -4.38
CA GLN A 118 -5.46 -2.37 -3.53
C GLN A 118 -6.86 -1.87 -3.17
N LEU A 119 -7.06 -0.54 -3.11
CA LEU A 119 -8.36 0.05 -2.81
C LEU A 119 -9.30 0.09 -4.01
N PHE A 120 -8.79 0.40 -5.20
CA PHE A 120 -9.64 0.91 -6.27
C PHE A 120 -9.46 0.20 -7.63
N VAL A 121 -8.46 -0.65 -7.80
CA VAL A 121 -8.21 -1.34 -9.06
C VAL A 121 -8.70 -2.79 -8.94
N ARG A 122 -9.60 -3.20 -9.83
CA ARG A 122 -10.09 -4.58 -9.84
C ARG A 122 -9.03 -5.52 -10.40
N GLU A 123 -9.15 -6.80 -10.09
CA GLU A 123 -8.24 -7.84 -10.57
C GLU A 123 -8.16 -7.86 -12.11
N ASP A 124 -9.30 -7.71 -12.79
CA ASP A 124 -9.36 -7.67 -14.26
C ASP A 124 -8.81 -6.36 -14.89
N GLU A 125 -8.56 -5.34 -14.08
CA GLU A 125 -7.95 -4.06 -14.49
C GLU A 125 -6.45 -3.99 -14.16
N TRP A 126 -5.90 -5.07 -13.57
CA TRP A 126 -4.51 -5.17 -13.17
C TRP A 126 -3.75 -6.16 -14.06
N ALA A 127 -2.55 -5.80 -14.46
CA ALA A 127 -1.61 -6.69 -15.13
C ALA A 127 -0.27 -6.73 -14.39
N GLN A 128 0.07 -7.89 -13.87
CA GLN A 128 1.40 -8.15 -13.32
C GLN A 128 2.41 -8.19 -14.45
N LEU A 129 3.45 -7.37 -14.36
CA LEU A 129 4.53 -7.35 -15.32
C LEU A 129 5.71 -8.15 -14.77
N HIS A 130 6.20 -9.08 -15.57
CA HIS A 130 7.37 -9.90 -15.26
C HIS A 130 8.51 -9.54 -16.20
N PHE A 131 9.56 -8.96 -15.66
CA PHE A 131 10.79 -8.68 -16.41
C PHE A 131 11.99 -8.75 -15.48
N PRO A 132 13.15 -9.18 -15.98
CA PRO A 132 14.36 -9.19 -15.18
C PRO A 132 14.73 -7.74 -14.83
N TYR A 133 14.73 -7.45 -13.53
CA TYR A 133 15.09 -6.14 -13.02
C TYR A 133 16.16 -6.27 -11.94
N GLU A 134 17.17 -5.44 -12.02
CA GLU A 134 18.22 -5.34 -11.02
C GLU A 134 18.27 -3.94 -10.44
N HIS A 135 18.19 -3.85 -9.12
CA HIS A 135 18.32 -2.59 -8.40
C HIS A 135 19.54 -2.64 -7.48
N ARG A 136 20.49 -1.72 -7.70
CA ARG A 136 21.73 -1.60 -6.91
C ARG A 136 22.49 -2.93 -6.77
N GLY A 137 22.61 -3.70 -7.85
CA GLY A 137 23.30 -4.98 -7.88
C GLY A 137 22.55 -6.14 -7.20
N ARG A 138 21.29 -5.97 -6.83
CA ARG A 138 20.42 -7.04 -6.37
C ARG A 138 19.40 -7.35 -7.45
N ARG A 139 19.41 -8.60 -7.94
CA ARG A 139 18.31 -9.11 -8.76
C ARG A 139 17.07 -9.20 -7.90
N LEU A 140 16.02 -8.50 -8.27
CA LEU A 140 14.70 -8.75 -7.75
C LEU A 140 14.15 -9.92 -8.56
N LEU A 141 14.05 -11.07 -7.91
CA LEU A 141 13.44 -12.25 -8.51
C LEU A 141 11.95 -11.97 -8.63
N SER A 142 11.46 -12.02 -9.84
CA SER A 142 10.03 -12.01 -10.19
C SER A 142 9.40 -13.36 -9.88
#